data_02251c7c6222600cf91bc44c5b36ce80
#
_entry.id   02251c7c6222600cf91bc44c5b36ce80
#
_cell.length_a   1.000
_cell.length_b   1.000
_cell.length_c   1.000
_cell.angle_alpha   90.00
_cell.angle_beta   90.00
_cell.angle_gamma   90.00
#
_symmetry.space_group_name_H-M   'P 1'
#
loop_
_entity.id
_entity.type
_entity.pdbx_description
1 polymer ?
#
loop_
_entity_poly.entity_id
_entity_poly.type
_entity_poly.pdbx_seq_one_letter_code
_entity_poly.pdbx_strand_id
1 'polypeptide(L)' 'MDELNSLTISEERLDDCRDVVEPDLQELIQRALTSGFSREEILIAVSELVAEDFAMVMETPSVH' A
#
# COMPACT_ATOMS: atom_id res chain seq x y z
N MET A 1 17.88 20.09 0.52
CA MET A 1 16.83 19.83 0.28
C MET A 1 16.51 18.70 -0.46
N ASP A 2 17.14 18.46 -1.41
CA ASP A 2 16.79 17.40 -2.19
C ASP A 2 16.98 16.09 -1.57
N GLU A 3 17.90 16.00 -0.70
CA GLU A 3 18.08 14.76 -0.06
C GLU A 3 16.86 14.41 0.71
N LEU A 4 16.15 15.39 1.16
CA LEU A 4 14.93 15.08 1.82
C LEU A 4 13.97 14.45 0.87
N ASN A 5 14.03 14.87 -0.35
CA ASN A 5 13.13 14.33 -1.30
C ASN A 5 13.37 12.90 -1.59
N SER A 6 14.57 12.45 -1.44
CA SER A 6 14.80 11.06 -1.66
C SER A 6 14.09 10.23 -0.62
N LEU A 7 13.82 10.80 0.54
CA LEU A 7 13.11 10.09 1.56
C LEU A 7 11.65 10.43 1.59
N THR A 8 11.30 11.55 1.03
CA THR A 8 9.91 11.94 1.05
C THR A 8 9.30 11.72 -0.31
N ILE A 9 8.04 11.49 -0.31
CA ILE A 9 7.31 11.24 -1.53
C ILE A 9 6.55 12.49 -1.88
N SER A 10 6.67 12.95 -3.11
CA SER A 10 5.96 14.14 -3.50
C SER A 10 4.48 13.82 -3.53
N GLU A 11 3.67 14.82 -3.22
CA GLU A 11 2.24 14.62 -3.18
C GLU A 11 1.69 14.34 -4.55
N GLU A 12 2.26 14.96 -5.56
CA GLU A 12 1.77 14.72 -6.91
C GLU A 12 1.97 13.27 -7.33
N ARG A 13 3.13 12.75 -7.04
CA ARG A 13 3.37 11.36 -7.38
C ARG A 13 2.50 10.44 -6.57
N LEU A 14 2.28 10.79 -5.32
CA LEU A 14 1.43 9.96 -4.49
C LEU A 14 0.01 9.97 -5.01
N ASP A 15 -0.49 11.13 -5.44
CA ASP A 15 -1.82 11.19 -6.00
C ASP A 15 -1.92 10.36 -7.26
N ASP A 16 -0.92 10.42 -8.11
CA ASP A 16 -0.93 9.60 -9.31
C ASP A 16 -0.92 8.13 -8.96
N CYS A 17 -0.14 7.77 -7.98
CA CYS A 17 -0.07 6.38 -7.55
C CYS A 17 -1.42 5.92 -7.02
N ARG A 18 -2.08 6.77 -6.25
CA ARG A 18 -3.39 6.42 -5.72
C ARG A 18 -4.39 6.21 -6.84
N ASP A 19 -4.31 7.03 -7.89
CA ASP A 19 -5.22 6.87 -9.01
C ASP A 19 -5.04 5.52 -9.69
N VAL A 20 -3.81 5.05 -9.73
CA VAL A 20 -3.54 3.76 -10.34
C VAL A 20 -3.94 2.62 -9.41
N VAL A 21 -3.67 2.77 -8.13
CA VAL A 21 -3.88 1.70 -7.17
C VAL A 21 -5.35 1.55 -6.80
N GLU A 22 -6.07 2.64 -6.77
CA GLU A 22 -7.41 2.63 -6.23
C GLU A 22 -8.34 1.66 -6.95
N PRO A 23 -8.40 1.67 -8.28
CA PRO A 23 -9.31 0.72 -8.94
C PRO A 23 -8.91 -0.72 -8.70
N ASP A 24 -7.62 -0.99 -8.63
CA ASP A 24 -7.17 -2.34 -8.36
C ASP A 24 -7.52 -2.76 -6.96
N LEU A 25 -7.39 -1.83 -6.02
CA LEU A 25 -7.76 -2.13 -4.64
C LEU A 25 -9.26 -2.40 -4.54
N GLN A 26 -10.06 -1.60 -5.22
CA GLN A 26 -11.49 -1.82 -5.19
C GLN A 26 -11.84 -3.18 -5.76
N GLU A 27 -11.17 -3.57 -6.80
CA GLU A 27 -11.43 -4.86 -7.40
C GLU A 27 -11.05 -5.98 -6.46
N LEU A 28 -9.95 -5.82 -5.77
CA LEU A 28 -9.52 -6.81 -4.79
C LEU A 28 -10.56 -6.93 -3.67
N ILE A 29 -11.05 -5.81 -3.20
CA ILE A 29 -12.05 -5.82 -2.14
C ILE A 29 -13.31 -6.52 -2.63
N GLN A 30 -13.73 -6.22 -3.84
CA GLN A 30 -14.93 -6.86 -4.38
C GLN A 30 -14.75 -8.36 -4.48
N ARG A 31 -13.59 -8.79 -4.92
CA ARG A 31 -13.31 -10.20 -5.06
C ARG A 31 -13.36 -10.90 -3.72
N ALA A 32 -12.78 -10.27 -2.72
CA ALA A 32 -12.77 -10.89 -1.38
C ALA A 32 -14.16 -10.88 -0.76
N LEU A 33 -14.94 -9.83 -1.02
CA LEU A 33 -16.32 -9.82 -0.55
C LEU A 33 -17.11 -10.97 -1.16
N THR A 34 -16.90 -11.20 -2.43
CA THR A 34 -17.57 -12.29 -3.11
C THR A 34 -17.16 -13.64 -2.51
N SER A 35 -15.94 -13.73 -2.02
CA SER A 35 -15.47 -14.95 -1.40
C SER A 35 -16.08 -15.16 -0.01
N GLY A 36 -16.77 -14.18 0.52
CA GLY A 36 -17.45 -14.38 1.79
C GLY A 36 -16.87 -13.63 2.97
N PHE A 37 -15.80 -12.86 2.75
CA PHE A 37 -15.22 -12.11 3.85
C PHE A 37 -15.93 -10.77 4.00
N SER A 38 -15.89 -10.23 5.19
CA SER A 38 -16.48 -8.92 5.41
C SER A 38 -15.49 -7.85 5.00
N ARG A 39 -16.02 -6.65 4.77
CA ARG A 39 -15.13 -5.55 4.40
C ARG A 39 -14.12 -5.28 5.50
N GLU A 40 -14.53 -5.40 6.75
CA GLU A 40 -13.60 -5.17 7.85
C GLU A 40 -12.47 -6.18 7.83
N GLU A 41 -12.81 -7.45 7.63
CA GLU A 41 -11.78 -8.46 7.55
C GLU A 41 -10.81 -8.18 6.42
N ILE A 42 -11.34 -7.75 5.30
CA ILE A 42 -10.50 -7.48 4.14
C ILE A 42 -9.56 -6.31 4.42
N LEU A 43 -10.10 -5.26 5.01
CA LEU A 43 -9.27 -4.09 5.28
C LEU A 43 -8.19 -4.38 6.30
N ILE A 44 -8.52 -5.19 7.30
CA ILE A 44 -7.52 -5.58 8.28
C ILE A 44 -6.43 -6.40 7.60
N ALA A 45 -6.81 -7.36 6.78
CA ALA A 45 -5.83 -8.19 6.10
C ALA A 45 -4.94 -7.36 5.20
N VAL A 46 -5.54 -6.43 4.46
CA VAL A 46 -4.76 -5.59 3.57
C VAL A 46 -3.78 -4.74 4.38
N SER A 47 -4.24 -4.18 5.48
CA SER A 47 -3.35 -3.33 6.26
C SER A 47 -2.22 -4.13 6.88
N GLU A 48 -2.46 -5.38 7.25
CA GLU A 48 -1.39 -6.20 7.78
C GLU A 48 -0.37 -6.52 6.70
N LEU A 49 -0.84 -6.81 5.51
CA LEU A 49 0.08 -7.09 4.41
C LEU A 49 0.86 -5.85 4.03
N VAL A 50 0.23 -4.70 4.04
CA VAL A 50 0.91 -3.46 3.74
C VAL A 50 1.96 -3.18 4.81
N ALA A 51 1.64 -3.45 6.07
CA ALA A 51 2.60 -3.23 7.13
C ALA A 51 3.81 -4.13 6.97
N GLU A 52 3.60 -5.35 6.53
CA GLU A 52 4.73 -6.24 6.30
C GLU A 52 5.62 -5.73 5.19
N ASP A 53 5.00 -5.27 4.10
CA ASP A 53 5.77 -4.71 3.02
C ASP A 53 6.54 -3.48 3.47
N PHE A 54 5.90 -2.66 4.28
CA PHE A 54 6.54 -1.46 4.78
C PHE A 54 7.75 -1.82 5.61
N ALA A 55 7.62 -2.84 6.45
CA ALA A 55 8.73 -3.25 7.27
C ALA A 55 9.90 -3.72 6.42
N MET A 56 9.61 -4.43 5.35
CA MET A 56 10.67 -4.88 4.48
C MET A 56 11.37 -3.72 3.81
N VAL A 57 10.60 -2.73 3.38
CA VAL A 57 11.19 -1.58 2.74
C VAL A 57 12.09 -0.83 3.70
N MET A 58 11.64 -0.71 4.94
CA MET A 58 12.42 0.04 5.92
C MET A 58 13.67 -0.70 6.33
N GLU A 59 13.64 -2.00 6.33
CA GLU A 59 14.80 -2.76 6.77
C GLU A 59 15.76 -3.12 5.66
N THR A 60 15.23 -3.28 4.50
CA THR A 60 16.03 -3.76 3.41
C THR A 60 17.31 -3.05 3.16
N PRO A 61 17.33 -1.77 3.20
CA PRO A 61 18.53 -1.09 2.81
C PRO A 61 19.73 -1.50 3.59
N SER A 62 19.50 -1.91 4.77
CA SER A 62 20.66 -2.21 5.57
C SER A 62 21.28 -3.50 5.14
N VAL A 63 20.59 -4.24 4.40
CA VAL A 63 21.12 -5.50 4.03
C VAL A 63 22.21 -5.43 3.10
N HIS A 64 22.21 -4.68 2.42
CA HIS A 64 23.20 -4.78 1.53
C HIS A 64 23.68 -3.82 1.19
#